data_b0d0201e5eeee223f963ef2cff9ea353
#
_entry.id   b0d0201e5eeee223f963ef2cff9ea353
#
_cell.length_a   1.000
_cell.length_b   1.000
_cell.length_c   1.000
_cell.angle_alpha   90.00
_cell.angle_beta   90.00
_cell.angle_gamma   90.00
#
_symmetry.space_group_name_H-M   'P 1'
#
loop_
_entity.id
_entity.type
_entity.pdbx_description
1 polymer ?
#
loop_
_entity_poly.entity_id
_entity_poly.type
_entity_poly.pdbx_seq_one_letter_code
_entity_poly.pdbx_strand_id
1 'polypeptide(L)'
;MVLDYAVLVISASDGVQAHTQTLWRLLKRYEIPVFLFINKMDQPGTDRAAILLELKKQLSDGCIDFTELGAGTEEEAQENEKSSTIMEEIAMEDETAMESFLETGRIAGEQIREMIVQRKIFPCFFGSALRNAGVDTFLQGFDRYTLAPEYPDEFGMKVFKIARDEANNRLTYLKV
;
A
#
# COMPACT_ATOMS: atom_id res chain seq x y z
N MET A 1 -3.67 -18.19 -1.82
CA MET A 1 -3.98 -17.00 -2.59
C MET A 1 -2.81 -16.68 -3.52
N VAL A 2 -3.01 -15.93 -4.60
CA VAL A 2 -2.01 -15.69 -5.64
C VAL A 2 -1.27 -14.36 -5.43
N LEU A 3 -1.95 -13.41 -4.79
CA LEU A 3 -1.42 -12.07 -4.56
C LEU A 3 -0.51 -12.07 -3.33
N ASP A 4 0.67 -11.50 -3.45
CA ASP A 4 1.56 -11.20 -2.34
C ASP A 4 1.25 -9.81 -1.80
N TYR A 5 0.94 -8.85 -2.68
CA TYR A 5 0.49 -7.49 -2.39
C TYR A 5 -0.65 -7.09 -3.32
N ALA A 6 -1.40 -6.08 -2.95
CA ALA A 6 -2.40 -5.46 -3.79
C ALA A 6 -2.22 -3.93 -3.83
N VAL A 7 -2.38 -3.35 -5.00
CA VAL A 7 -2.49 -1.90 -5.17
C VAL A 7 -3.94 -1.56 -5.43
N LEU A 8 -4.57 -0.82 -4.53
CA LEU A 8 -5.94 -0.36 -4.66
C LEU A 8 -5.94 1.07 -5.19
N VAL A 9 -6.39 1.25 -6.42
CA VAL A 9 -6.44 2.57 -7.07
C VAL A 9 -7.81 3.21 -6.82
N ILE A 10 -7.81 4.40 -6.22
CA ILE A 10 -9.01 5.16 -5.86
C ILE A 10 -8.99 6.49 -6.62
N SER A 11 -10.11 6.89 -7.21
CA SER A 11 -10.27 8.20 -7.83
C SER A 11 -10.49 9.27 -6.76
N ALA A 12 -9.65 10.32 -6.74
CA ALA A 12 -9.78 11.42 -5.78
C ALA A 12 -11.13 12.16 -5.88
N SER A 13 -11.69 12.25 -7.10
CA SER A 13 -12.98 12.91 -7.31
C SER A 13 -14.18 12.08 -6.85
N ASP A 14 -14.04 10.76 -6.84
CA ASP A 14 -15.16 9.84 -6.58
C ASP A 14 -15.11 9.27 -5.14
N GLY A 15 -13.95 9.37 -4.48
CA GLY A 15 -13.73 8.85 -3.13
C GLY A 15 -13.85 7.33 -3.01
N VAL A 16 -14.16 6.85 -1.81
CA VAL A 16 -14.31 5.42 -1.51
C VAL A 16 -15.69 4.92 -1.91
N GLN A 17 -15.77 4.18 -3.00
CA GLN A 17 -17.03 3.65 -3.53
C GLN A 17 -17.36 2.25 -2.96
N ALA A 18 -18.60 1.80 -3.14
CA ALA A 18 -19.07 0.48 -2.69
C ALA A 18 -18.22 -0.69 -3.23
N HIS A 19 -17.74 -0.57 -4.48
CA HIS A 19 -16.84 -1.56 -5.07
C HIS A 19 -15.47 -1.59 -4.36
N THR A 20 -14.92 -0.43 -4.03
CA THR A 20 -13.68 -0.27 -3.26
C THR A 20 -13.80 -0.95 -1.90
N GLN A 21 -14.90 -0.73 -1.18
CA GLN A 21 -15.17 -1.38 0.10
C GLN A 21 -15.31 -2.90 -0.02
N THR A 22 -15.88 -3.39 -1.13
CA THR A 22 -15.99 -4.82 -1.38
C THR A 22 -14.61 -5.45 -1.61
N LEU A 23 -13.76 -4.83 -2.43
CA LEU A 23 -12.38 -5.27 -2.64
C LEU A 23 -11.58 -5.21 -1.33
N TRP A 24 -11.72 -4.12 -0.55
CA TRP A 24 -11.06 -3.97 0.74
C TRP A 24 -11.40 -5.11 1.71
N ARG A 25 -12.69 -5.47 1.82
CA ARG A 25 -13.13 -6.60 2.66
C ARG A 25 -12.57 -7.94 2.19
N LEU A 26 -12.47 -8.16 0.88
CA LEU A 26 -11.86 -9.36 0.33
C LEU A 26 -10.35 -9.40 0.65
N LEU A 27 -9.62 -8.30 0.44
CA LEU A 27 -8.19 -8.20 0.76
C LEU A 27 -7.94 -8.40 2.26
N LYS A 28 -8.83 -7.87 3.12
CA LYS A 28 -8.78 -8.11 4.56
C LYS A 28 -9.00 -9.58 4.91
N ARG A 29 -10.01 -10.23 4.31
CA ARG A 29 -10.33 -11.64 4.56
C ARG A 29 -9.18 -12.58 4.20
N TYR A 30 -8.40 -12.22 3.20
CA TYR A 30 -7.27 -13.03 2.72
C TYR A 30 -5.92 -12.52 3.23
N GLU A 31 -5.93 -11.57 4.14
CA GLU A 31 -4.74 -10.99 4.78
C GLU A 31 -3.70 -10.44 3.79
N ILE A 32 -4.17 -9.90 2.64
CA ILE A 32 -3.29 -9.35 1.62
C ILE A 32 -2.86 -7.94 2.03
N PRO A 33 -1.55 -7.64 2.10
CA PRO A 33 -1.04 -6.29 2.28
C PRO A 33 -1.49 -5.38 1.14
N VAL A 34 -1.86 -4.12 1.45
CA VAL A 34 -2.44 -3.20 0.48
C VAL A 34 -1.71 -1.87 0.49
N PHE A 35 -1.36 -1.41 -0.70
CA PHE A 35 -0.98 -0.04 -1.00
C PHE A 35 -2.15 0.67 -1.66
N LEU A 36 -2.31 1.97 -1.37
CA LEU A 36 -3.36 2.79 -1.97
C LEU A 36 -2.73 3.83 -2.90
N PHE A 37 -3.23 3.92 -4.12
CA PHE A 37 -2.86 4.99 -5.04
C PHE A 37 -4.09 5.86 -5.34
N ILE A 38 -4.07 7.08 -4.83
CA ILE A 38 -5.15 8.06 -4.99
C ILE A 38 -4.88 8.84 -6.28
N ASN A 39 -5.61 8.46 -7.32
CA ASN A 39 -5.44 8.95 -8.67
C ASN A 39 -6.33 10.16 -8.97
N LYS A 40 -6.03 10.89 -10.03
CA LYS A 40 -6.75 12.06 -10.52
C LYS A 40 -6.69 13.28 -9.57
N MET A 41 -5.59 13.45 -8.84
CA MET A 41 -5.35 14.61 -7.98
C MET A 41 -5.26 15.94 -8.75
N ASP A 42 -5.17 15.89 -10.08
CA ASP A 42 -5.18 17.05 -10.97
C ASP A 42 -6.58 17.61 -11.26
N GLN A 43 -7.63 16.95 -10.79
CA GLN A 43 -9.01 17.42 -11.00
C GLN A 43 -9.36 18.54 -10.01
N PRO A 44 -10.14 19.55 -10.47
CA PRO A 44 -10.58 20.64 -9.59
C PRO A 44 -11.42 20.11 -8.41
N GLY A 45 -11.17 20.67 -7.22
CA GLY A 45 -11.92 20.34 -6.00
C GLY A 45 -11.41 19.11 -5.25
N THR A 46 -10.32 18.49 -5.69
CA THR A 46 -9.66 17.43 -4.93
C THR A 46 -8.85 18.03 -3.77
N ASP A 47 -9.05 17.50 -2.56
CA ASP A 47 -8.32 17.86 -1.35
C ASP A 47 -7.70 16.60 -0.74
N ARG A 48 -6.36 16.59 -0.68
CA ARG A 48 -5.56 15.47 -0.17
C ARG A 48 -5.91 15.12 1.29
N ALA A 49 -6.04 16.12 2.14
CA ALA A 49 -6.34 15.92 3.56
C ALA A 49 -7.75 15.37 3.77
N ALA A 50 -8.74 15.91 3.04
CA ALA A 50 -10.11 15.42 3.09
C ALA A 50 -10.23 13.96 2.63
N ILE A 51 -9.53 13.61 1.54
CA ILE A 51 -9.52 12.24 1.02
C ILE A 51 -8.82 11.28 2.01
N LEU A 52 -7.69 11.68 2.59
CA LEU A 52 -7.00 10.85 3.59
C LEU A 52 -7.91 10.58 4.80
N LEU A 53 -8.63 11.60 5.28
CA LEU A 53 -9.60 11.44 6.36
C LEU A 53 -10.74 10.49 5.98
N GLU A 54 -11.22 10.55 4.75
CA GLU A 54 -12.21 9.62 4.22
C GLU A 54 -11.69 8.17 4.20
N LEU A 55 -10.44 7.96 3.72
CA LEU A 55 -9.79 6.65 3.72
C LEU A 55 -9.68 6.10 5.14
N LYS A 56 -9.20 6.91 6.09
CA LYS A 56 -9.13 6.53 7.51
C LYS A 56 -10.50 6.09 8.03
N LYS A 57 -11.53 6.86 7.80
CA LYS A 57 -12.91 6.58 8.28
C LYS A 57 -13.55 5.36 7.62
N GLN A 58 -13.32 5.14 6.31
CA GLN A 58 -14.07 4.11 5.55
C GLN A 58 -13.31 2.80 5.39
N LEU A 59 -11.98 2.81 5.47
CA LEU A 59 -11.14 1.64 5.27
C LEU A 59 -10.39 1.25 6.54
N SER A 60 -9.48 2.09 7.04
CA SER A 60 -8.71 1.84 8.27
C SER A 60 -8.03 3.10 8.77
N ASP A 61 -7.95 3.30 10.08
CA ASP A 61 -7.17 4.39 10.70
C ASP A 61 -5.69 4.33 10.32
N GLY A 62 -5.14 3.14 10.07
CA GLY A 62 -3.77 2.93 9.59
C GLY A 62 -3.50 3.36 8.14
N CYS A 63 -4.42 4.05 7.45
CA CYS A 63 -4.15 4.70 6.16
C CYS A 63 -3.28 5.93 6.40
N ILE A 64 -2.02 5.91 5.96
CA ILE A 64 -1.02 6.95 6.19
C ILE A 64 -0.46 7.44 4.86
N ASP A 65 -0.23 8.75 4.75
CA ASP A 65 0.31 9.36 3.55
C ASP A 65 1.83 9.15 3.45
N PHE A 66 2.25 8.29 2.54
CA PHE A 66 3.64 7.91 2.28
C PHE A 66 4.30 8.68 1.14
N THR A 67 3.66 9.72 0.60
CA THR A 67 4.19 10.42 -0.59
C THR A 67 5.57 11.02 -0.30
N GLU A 68 5.79 11.61 0.87
CA GLU A 68 7.10 12.19 1.24
C GLU A 68 8.14 11.08 1.53
N LEU A 69 7.73 9.94 2.10
CA LEU A 69 8.61 8.79 2.35
C LEU A 69 8.94 7.99 1.09
N GLY A 70 8.13 8.10 0.05
CA GLY A 70 8.38 7.46 -1.24
C GLY A 70 9.40 8.21 -2.09
N ALA A 71 9.65 9.49 -1.83
CA ALA A 71 10.57 10.32 -2.59
C ALA A 71 12.01 10.23 -2.04
N GLY A 72 13.00 10.22 -2.94
CA GLY A 72 14.42 10.25 -2.57
C GLY A 72 14.97 8.94 -1.96
N THR A 73 16.13 9.05 -1.32
CA THR A 73 16.75 7.94 -0.58
C THR A 73 16.09 7.74 0.78
N GLU A 74 16.32 6.59 1.41
CA GLU A 74 15.77 6.28 2.75
C GLU A 74 16.32 7.27 3.82
N GLU A 75 17.55 7.74 3.65
CA GLU A 75 18.18 8.72 4.52
C GLU A 75 17.59 10.12 4.33
N GLU A 76 17.40 10.57 3.09
CA GLU A 76 16.77 11.86 2.76
C GLU A 76 15.29 11.92 3.22
N ALA A 77 14.59 10.80 3.08
CA ALA A 77 13.20 10.68 3.52
C ALA A 77 13.06 10.82 5.05
N GLN A 78 14.09 10.48 5.82
CA GLN A 78 14.06 10.53 7.29
C GLN A 78 14.52 11.87 7.90
N GLU A 79 15.15 12.75 7.13
CA GLU A 79 15.69 14.03 7.63
C GLU A 79 14.70 15.22 7.51
N ASN A 80 13.55 15.03 6.89
CA ASN A 80 12.58 16.09 6.64
C ASN A 80 11.58 16.21 7.81
N GLU A 81 11.23 17.43 8.25
CA GLU A 81 10.22 17.66 9.31
C GLU A 81 8.86 16.98 9.01
N LYS A 82 8.46 16.94 7.74
CA LYS A 82 7.23 16.23 7.33
C LYS A 82 7.33 14.73 7.54
N SER A 83 8.49 14.16 7.32
CA SER A 83 8.73 12.73 7.54
C SER A 83 8.67 12.37 9.03
N SER A 84 9.10 13.28 9.91
CA SER A 84 8.96 13.10 11.37
C SER A 84 7.50 12.96 11.78
N THR A 85 6.59 13.77 11.23
CA THR A 85 5.15 13.66 11.50
C THR A 85 4.57 12.33 10.99
N ILE A 86 5.02 11.88 9.82
CA ILE A 86 4.59 10.59 9.26
C ILE A 86 5.11 9.43 10.11
N MET A 87 6.36 9.50 10.59
CA MET A 87 6.94 8.49 11.48
C MET A 87 6.19 8.42 12.82
N GLU A 88 5.74 9.56 13.35
CA GLU A 88 4.89 9.61 14.54
C GLU A 88 3.53 8.93 14.28
N GLU A 89 2.88 9.21 13.14
CA GLU A 89 1.65 8.52 12.75
C GLU A 89 1.85 7.00 12.62
N ILE A 90 2.96 6.55 12.04
CA ILE A 90 3.29 5.12 11.93
C ILE A 90 3.52 4.51 13.32
N ALA A 91 4.23 5.22 14.20
CA ALA A 91 4.51 4.77 15.56
C ALA A 91 3.23 4.53 16.38
N MET A 92 2.20 5.35 16.17
CA MET A 92 0.91 5.21 16.87
C MET A 92 0.16 3.90 16.57
N GLU A 93 0.48 3.24 15.46
CA GLU A 93 -0.20 2.01 15.03
C GLU A 93 0.43 0.71 15.61
N ASP A 94 1.57 0.84 16.33
CA ASP A 94 2.28 -0.34 16.90
C ASP A 94 3.12 0.03 18.12
N GLU A 95 3.00 -0.75 19.21
CA GLU A 95 3.72 -0.49 20.47
C GLU A 95 5.24 -0.55 20.28
N THR A 96 5.75 -1.52 19.53
CA THR A 96 7.20 -1.67 19.31
C THR A 96 7.74 -0.58 18.39
N ALA A 97 6.95 -0.11 17.44
CA ALA A 97 7.28 1.03 16.59
C ALA A 97 7.30 2.33 17.42
N MET A 98 6.38 2.50 18.36
CA MET A 98 6.36 3.61 19.29
C MET A 98 7.61 3.63 20.20
N GLU A 99 8.01 2.49 20.75
CA GLU A 99 9.21 2.38 21.56
C GLU A 99 10.46 2.78 20.75
N SER A 100 10.62 2.24 19.54
CA SER A 100 11.71 2.57 18.63
C SER A 100 11.75 4.07 18.29
N PHE A 101 10.58 4.66 18.02
CA PHE A 101 10.46 6.08 17.70
C PHE A 101 10.82 6.98 18.91
N LEU A 102 10.38 6.62 20.12
CA LEU A 102 10.70 7.37 21.35
C LEU A 102 12.18 7.31 21.69
N GLU A 103 12.85 6.19 21.42
CA GLU A 103 14.28 6.02 21.71
C GLU A 103 15.19 6.72 20.69
N THR A 104 14.86 6.62 19.40
CA THR A 104 15.75 7.01 18.30
C THR A 104 15.23 8.16 17.45
N GLY A 105 13.95 8.53 17.59
CA GLY A 105 13.25 9.47 16.69
C GLY A 105 12.95 8.89 15.31
N ARG A 106 13.16 7.58 15.10
CA ARG A 106 13.04 6.92 13.80
C ARG A 106 12.46 5.51 13.94
N ILE A 107 11.87 5.03 12.85
CA ILE A 107 11.41 3.65 12.72
C ILE A 107 12.20 3.01 11.59
N ALA A 108 12.77 1.83 11.82
CA ALA A 108 13.52 1.11 10.79
C ALA A 108 12.62 0.71 9.61
N GLY A 109 13.13 0.83 8.38
CA GLY A 109 12.37 0.47 7.17
C GLY A 109 11.88 -0.97 7.18
N GLU A 110 12.63 -1.89 7.79
CA GLU A 110 12.21 -3.29 7.97
C GLU A 110 10.97 -3.41 8.88
N GLN A 111 10.92 -2.66 9.96
CA GLN A 111 9.77 -2.61 10.86
C GLN A 111 8.53 -2.04 10.15
N ILE A 112 8.70 -1.00 9.33
CA ILE A 112 7.62 -0.46 8.50
C ILE A 112 7.09 -1.52 7.52
N ARG A 113 7.99 -2.27 6.85
CA ARG A 113 7.62 -3.37 5.96
C ARG A 113 6.81 -4.46 6.67
N GLU A 114 7.24 -4.84 7.87
CA GLU A 114 6.51 -5.81 8.69
C GLU A 114 5.11 -5.31 9.07
N MET A 115 4.98 -4.05 9.47
CA MET A 115 3.68 -3.45 9.79
C MET A 115 2.73 -3.43 8.58
N ILE A 116 3.26 -3.22 7.35
CA ILE A 116 2.49 -3.30 6.11
C ILE A 116 2.04 -4.75 5.87
N VAL A 117 2.94 -5.73 6.00
CA VAL A 117 2.63 -7.15 5.84
C VAL A 117 1.59 -7.61 6.85
N GLN A 118 1.68 -7.15 8.10
CA GLN A 118 0.72 -7.44 9.17
C GLN A 118 -0.59 -6.64 9.03
N ARG A 119 -0.70 -5.77 8.00
CA ARG A 119 -1.88 -4.92 7.75
C ARG A 119 -2.21 -3.96 8.90
N LYS A 120 -1.22 -3.52 9.66
CA LYS A 120 -1.35 -2.45 10.66
C LYS A 120 -1.42 -1.09 9.99
N ILE A 121 -0.58 -0.86 8.98
CA ILE A 121 -0.54 0.36 8.19
C ILE A 121 -0.77 0.10 6.69
N PHE A 122 -1.28 1.11 6.00
CA PHE A 122 -1.62 1.07 4.57
C PHE A 122 -1.06 2.32 3.89
N PRO A 123 0.09 2.20 3.19
CA PRO A 123 0.71 3.33 2.52
C PRO A 123 -0.21 3.92 1.45
N CYS A 124 -0.49 5.23 1.57
CA CYS A 124 -1.28 6.01 0.63
C CYS A 124 -0.35 6.92 -0.18
N PHE A 125 -0.50 6.92 -1.50
CA PHE A 125 0.23 7.79 -2.41
C PHE A 125 -0.76 8.58 -3.25
N PHE A 126 -0.45 9.84 -3.51
CA PHE A 126 -1.33 10.77 -4.22
C PHE A 126 -0.70 11.19 -5.55
N GLY A 127 -1.48 11.16 -6.62
CA GLY A 127 -0.97 11.51 -7.93
C GLY A 127 -2.01 11.61 -9.04
N SER A 128 -1.51 11.78 -10.25
CA SER A 128 -2.30 11.76 -11.48
C SER A 128 -1.59 10.87 -12.50
N ALA A 129 -2.12 9.69 -12.75
CA ALA A 129 -1.54 8.77 -13.74
C ALA A 129 -1.58 9.35 -15.16
N LEU A 130 -2.60 10.14 -15.49
CA LEU A 130 -2.70 10.80 -16.79
C LEU A 130 -1.55 11.79 -17.04
N ARG A 131 -1.08 12.49 -15.98
CA ARG A 131 0.02 13.45 -16.03
C ARG A 131 1.36 12.84 -15.62
N ASN A 132 1.40 11.57 -15.32
CA ASN A 132 2.54 10.86 -14.73
C ASN A 132 3.10 11.56 -13.46
N ALA A 133 2.24 12.25 -12.71
CA ALA A 133 2.61 12.92 -11.46
C ALA A 133 2.40 11.96 -10.28
N GLY A 134 3.43 11.81 -9.43
CA GLY A 134 3.40 10.94 -8.25
C GLY A 134 3.49 9.44 -8.53
N VAL A 135 3.55 9.01 -9.80
CA VAL A 135 3.67 7.59 -10.17
C VAL A 135 5.07 7.06 -9.83
N ASP A 136 6.12 7.83 -10.15
CA ASP A 136 7.50 7.44 -9.81
C ASP A 136 7.70 7.36 -8.30
N THR A 137 7.16 8.31 -7.54
CA THR A 137 7.19 8.30 -6.08
C THR A 137 6.47 7.08 -5.51
N PHE A 138 5.32 6.73 -6.08
CA PHE A 138 4.60 5.51 -5.71
C PHE A 138 5.43 4.25 -5.99
N LEU A 139 6.02 4.14 -7.18
CA LEU A 139 6.83 2.97 -7.56
C LEU A 139 8.07 2.82 -6.68
N GLN A 140 8.76 3.92 -6.37
CA GLN A 140 9.90 3.91 -5.44
C GLN A 140 9.48 3.50 -4.03
N GLY A 141 8.38 4.05 -3.51
CA GLY A 141 7.84 3.66 -2.21
C GLY A 141 7.35 2.21 -2.19
N PHE A 142 6.73 1.74 -3.27
CA PHE A 142 6.31 0.36 -3.40
C PHE A 142 7.51 -0.60 -3.37
N ASP A 143 8.55 -0.33 -4.16
CA ASP A 143 9.79 -1.14 -4.17
C ASP A 143 10.48 -1.14 -2.80
N ARG A 144 10.56 0.02 -2.13
CA ARG A 144 11.19 0.18 -0.83
C ARG A 144 10.47 -0.59 0.29
N TYR A 145 9.14 -0.56 0.29
CA TYR A 145 8.34 -1.08 1.39
C TYR A 145 7.67 -2.43 1.12
N THR A 146 8.01 -3.10 0.01
CA THR A 146 7.62 -4.49 -0.22
C THR A 146 8.76 -5.44 0.10
N LEU A 147 8.40 -6.65 0.53
CA LEU A 147 9.34 -7.76 0.71
C LEU A 147 9.13 -8.76 -0.43
N ALA A 148 10.21 -9.20 -1.03
CA ALA A 148 10.14 -10.33 -1.94
C ALA A 148 9.72 -11.59 -1.14
N PRO A 149 8.74 -12.36 -1.60
CA PRO A 149 8.37 -13.58 -0.92
C PRO A 149 9.52 -14.59 -0.98
N GLU A 150 9.83 -15.18 0.16
CA GLU A 150 10.76 -16.30 0.21
C GLU A 150 10.00 -17.58 -0.17
N TYR A 151 10.51 -18.30 -1.15
CA TYR A 151 9.98 -19.58 -1.57
C TYR A 151 10.93 -20.69 -1.13
N PRO A 152 10.40 -21.85 -0.70
CA PRO A 152 11.24 -23.02 -0.42
C PRO A 152 11.93 -23.51 -1.70
N ASP A 153 13.12 -24.11 -1.57
CA ASP A 153 13.88 -24.67 -2.69
C ASP A 153 13.17 -25.84 -3.39
N GLU A 154 12.19 -26.45 -2.72
CA GLU A 154 11.38 -27.49 -3.29
C GLU A 154 10.36 -26.93 -4.29
N PHE A 155 10.25 -27.61 -5.45
CA PHE A 155 9.26 -27.24 -6.46
C PHE A 155 7.84 -27.36 -5.92
N GLY A 156 7.09 -26.27 -5.97
CA GLY A 156 5.70 -26.21 -5.59
C GLY A 156 4.86 -25.37 -6.55
N MET A 157 3.59 -25.72 -6.69
CA MET A 157 2.66 -24.91 -7.49
C MET A 157 1.28 -24.86 -6.86
N LYS A 158 0.59 -23.75 -7.08
CA LYS A 158 -0.80 -23.55 -6.63
C LYS A 158 -1.70 -23.20 -7.81
N VAL A 159 -2.70 -24.04 -8.07
CA VAL A 159 -3.75 -23.72 -9.06
C VAL A 159 -4.67 -22.67 -8.47
N PHE A 160 -4.86 -21.56 -9.18
CA PHE A 160 -5.74 -20.48 -8.71
C PHE A 160 -6.90 -20.16 -9.65
N LYS A 161 -6.84 -20.58 -10.91
CA LYS A 161 -7.91 -20.36 -11.87
C LYS A 161 -7.94 -21.49 -12.89
N ILE A 162 -9.16 -21.91 -13.24
CA ILE A 162 -9.42 -22.76 -14.38
C ILE A 162 -10.33 -21.98 -15.32
N ALA A 163 -9.96 -21.87 -16.58
CA ALA A 163 -10.73 -21.23 -17.65
C ALA A 163 -10.75 -22.10 -18.91
N ARG A 164 -11.42 -21.63 -19.94
CA ARG A 164 -11.38 -22.21 -21.28
C ARG A 164 -10.97 -21.13 -22.28
N ASP A 165 -10.18 -21.52 -23.28
CA ASP A 165 -9.84 -20.66 -24.41
C ASP A 165 -11.00 -20.58 -25.44
N GLU A 166 -10.80 -19.82 -26.51
CA GLU A 166 -11.78 -19.67 -27.60
C GLU A 166 -12.05 -20.99 -28.33
N ALA A 167 -11.09 -21.93 -28.32
CA ALA A 167 -11.22 -23.27 -28.89
C ALA A 167 -11.80 -24.30 -27.90
N ASN A 168 -12.29 -23.83 -26.71
CA ASN A 168 -12.86 -24.65 -25.63
C ASN A 168 -11.85 -25.59 -24.95
N ASN A 169 -10.54 -25.37 -25.12
CA ASN A 169 -9.51 -26.10 -24.37
C ASN A 169 -9.47 -25.61 -22.94
N ARG A 170 -9.20 -26.55 -22.00
CA ARG A 170 -9.07 -26.21 -20.58
C ARG A 170 -7.71 -25.55 -20.32
N LEU A 171 -7.76 -24.33 -19.78
CA LEU A 171 -6.59 -23.61 -19.27
C LEU A 171 -6.54 -23.70 -17.75
N THR A 172 -5.40 -24.10 -17.21
CA THR A 172 -5.13 -24.12 -15.79
C THR A 172 -4.04 -23.11 -15.48
N TYR A 173 -4.38 -22.09 -14.67
CA TYR A 173 -3.46 -21.03 -14.24
C TYR A 173 -2.81 -21.43 -12.93
N LEU A 174 -1.49 -21.35 -12.90
CA LEU A 174 -0.67 -21.77 -11.77
C LEU A 174 0.18 -20.60 -11.27
N LYS A 175 0.38 -20.52 -9.96
CA LYS A 175 1.48 -19.78 -9.34
C LYS A 175 2.52 -20.85 -8.96
N VAL A 176 3.74 -20.68 -9.47
CA VAL A 176 4.92 -21.48 -9.16
C VAL A 176 5.76 -20.76 -8.15
#